data_f71e87be90bd6bc775709e27a6b38f6b
#
_entry.id   f71e87be90bd6bc775709e27a6b38f6b
#
_cell.length_a   1.000
_cell.length_b   1.000
_cell.length_c   1.000
_cell.angle_alpha   90.00
_cell.angle_beta   90.00
_cell.angle_gamma   90.00
#
_symmetry.space_group_name_H-M   'P 1'
#
loop_
_entity.id
_entity.type
_entity.pdbx_description
1 polymer ?
#
loop_
_entity_poly.entity_id
_entity_poly.type
_entity_poly.pdbx_seq_one_letter_code
_entity_poly.pdbx_strand_id
1 'polypeptide(L)'
;MEIKKISDELERIVESKRIPNALIFETDGLNSELEMSLEFAKKILLSNEQNPVNQNKIVKDLYSLSYPDLHIVFPIPISNNKKKDLYDYHYKAWSEMALKNNMKVSLSKWKETISYGNKQPIINIDSVRSVIKKLAVSSFHSNYRIIIFWMADKMNEEASNMLLKTIEEPGHETVFILLTEDIRKLLPTIVSRCQVIGVGGINKKRTGALENNEFEALFSDLMR
;
A
#
# COMPACT_ATOMS: atom_id res chain seq x y z
N MET A 1 -8.41 19.45 -8.10
CA MET A 1 -9.85 19.20 -7.87
C MET A 1 -10.17 17.71 -7.70
N GLU A 2 -9.52 16.78 -8.40
CA GLU A 2 -9.76 15.32 -8.27
C GLU A 2 -9.17 14.72 -6.99
N ILE A 3 -7.94 15.05 -6.64
CA ILE A 3 -7.28 14.57 -5.39
C ILE A 3 -8.10 14.93 -4.15
N LYS A 4 -8.69 16.13 -4.12
CA LYS A 4 -9.57 16.55 -3.02
C LYS A 4 -10.82 15.69 -2.94
N LYS A 5 -11.43 15.33 -4.07
CA LYS A 5 -12.60 14.42 -4.10
C LYS A 5 -12.28 13.04 -3.55
N ILE A 6 -11.10 12.51 -3.88
CA ILE A 6 -10.62 11.21 -3.38
C ILE A 6 -10.38 11.29 -1.87
N SER A 7 -9.72 12.35 -1.41
CA SER A 7 -9.51 12.59 0.03
C SER A 7 -10.84 12.65 0.78
N ASP A 8 -11.83 13.35 0.23
CA ASP A 8 -13.17 13.46 0.81
C ASP A 8 -13.91 12.11 0.80
N GLU A 9 -13.72 11.27 -0.23
CA GLU A 9 -14.29 9.92 -0.30
C GLU A 9 -13.67 9.01 0.76
N LEU A 10 -12.34 8.99 0.88
CA LEU A 10 -11.63 8.23 1.89
C LEU A 10 -12.00 8.67 3.31
N GLU A 11 -12.21 9.96 3.52
CA GLU A 11 -12.67 10.50 4.80
C GLU A 11 -14.08 10.02 5.17
N ARG A 12 -15.01 10.04 4.21
CA ARG A 12 -16.38 9.51 4.41
C ARG A 12 -16.37 8.02 4.77
N ILE A 13 -15.48 7.22 4.15
CA ILE A 13 -15.33 5.80 4.48
C ILE A 13 -14.96 5.66 5.97
N VAL A 14 -13.98 6.43 6.44
CA VAL A 14 -13.54 6.36 7.84
C VAL A 14 -14.63 6.88 8.78
N GLU A 15 -15.27 8.01 8.48
CA GLU A 15 -16.34 8.61 9.28
C GLU A 15 -17.58 7.71 9.40
N SER A 16 -17.88 6.93 8.34
CA SER A 16 -18.98 5.98 8.34
C SER A 16 -18.79 4.81 9.30
N LYS A 17 -17.57 4.62 9.82
CA LYS A 17 -17.14 3.46 10.62
C LYS A 17 -17.38 2.11 9.93
N ARG A 18 -17.51 2.12 8.61
CA ARG A 18 -17.68 0.92 7.76
C ARG A 18 -16.53 0.84 6.78
N ILE A 19 -15.35 0.55 7.31
CA ILE A 19 -14.14 0.44 6.51
C ILE A 19 -14.19 -0.89 5.76
N PRO A 20 -14.13 -0.90 4.42
CA PRO A 20 -14.08 -2.14 3.65
C PRO A 20 -12.84 -2.95 3.99
N ASN A 21 -12.96 -4.27 4.04
CA ASN A 21 -11.83 -5.15 4.29
C ASN A 21 -10.81 -5.15 3.14
N ALA A 22 -11.23 -4.78 1.93
CA ALA A 22 -10.35 -4.69 0.77
C ALA A 22 -10.73 -3.53 -0.16
N LEU A 23 -9.71 -2.76 -0.55
CA LEU A 23 -9.83 -1.63 -1.48
C LEU A 23 -8.80 -1.79 -2.60
N ILE A 24 -9.15 -1.32 -3.79
CA ILE A 24 -8.23 -1.16 -4.91
C ILE A 24 -8.10 0.34 -5.19
N PHE A 25 -6.87 0.86 -5.15
CA PHE A 25 -6.56 2.18 -5.66
C PHE A 25 -6.01 2.01 -7.08
N GLU A 26 -6.82 2.36 -8.07
CA GLU A 26 -6.38 2.39 -9.46
C GLU A 26 -5.82 3.78 -9.77
N THR A 27 -4.56 3.84 -10.18
CA THR A 27 -3.82 5.08 -10.40
C THR A 27 -3.40 5.22 -11.87
N ASP A 28 -3.08 6.43 -12.27
CA ASP A 28 -2.56 6.71 -13.62
C ASP A 28 -1.02 6.79 -13.70
N GLY A 29 -0.34 6.24 -12.68
CA GLY A 29 1.13 6.21 -12.65
C GLY A 29 1.78 7.48 -12.08
N LEU A 30 1.05 8.25 -11.26
CA LEU A 30 1.57 9.47 -10.62
C LEU A 30 2.64 9.21 -9.53
N ASN A 31 2.95 7.95 -9.22
CA ASN A 31 3.87 7.52 -8.15
C ASN A 31 3.53 8.04 -6.74
N SER A 32 2.32 8.56 -6.52
CA SER A 32 1.82 9.06 -5.23
C SER A 32 0.85 8.10 -4.54
N GLU A 33 0.57 6.96 -5.15
CA GLU A 33 -0.39 5.98 -4.65
C GLU A 33 -0.01 5.42 -3.27
N LEU A 34 1.29 5.22 -3.03
CA LEU A 34 1.78 4.76 -1.72
C LEU A 34 1.55 5.84 -0.65
N GLU A 35 1.85 7.09 -0.95
CA GLU A 35 1.62 8.23 -0.07
C GLU A 35 0.14 8.34 0.30
N MET A 36 -0.76 8.26 -0.69
CA MET A 36 -2.21 8.28 -0.48
C MET A 36 -2.71 7.11 0.36
N SER A 37 -2.16 5.91 0.14
CA SER A 37 -2.52 4.75 0.93
C SER A 37 -2.08 4.87 2.40
N LEU A 38 -0.94 5.51 2.66
CA LEU A 38 -0.47 5.81 4.01
C LEU A 38 -1.33 6.90 4.67
N GLU A 39 -1.76 7.93 3.93
CA GLU A 39 -2.71 8.92 4.45
C GLU A 39 -4.05 8.27 4.85
N PHE A 40 -4.55 7.35 4.02
CA PHE A 40 -5.76 6.61 4.36
C PHE A 40 -5.55 5.71 5.57
N ALA A 41 -4.42 4.98 5.63
CA ALA A 41 -4.03 4.18 6.79
C ALA A 41 -3.97 5.03 8.07
N LYS A 42 -3.39 6.22 8.01
CA LYS A 42 -3.36 7.18 9.13
C LYS A 42 -4.77 7.50 9.62
N LYS A 43 -5.68 7.87 8.73
CA LYS A 43 -7.07 8.20 9.10
C LYS A 43 -7.76 7.01 9.80
N ILE A 44 -7.56 5.78 9.29
CA ILE A 44 -8.10 4.55 9.91
C ILE A 44 -7.53 4.34 11.30
N LEU A 45 -6.21 4.39 11.44
CA LEU A 45 -5.52 4.12 12.72
C LEU A 45 -5.82 5.16 13.79
N LEU A 46 -6.04 6.42 13.38
CA LEU A 46 -6.38 7.50 14.29
C LEU A 46 -7.89 7.59 14.61
N SER A 47 -8.75 6.90 13.88
CA SER A 47 -10.21 7.05 14.01
C SER A 47 -10.75 6.74 15.41
N ASN A 48 -10.07 5.87 16.16
CA ASN A 48 -10.46 5.47 17.51
C ASN A 48 -9.42 5.88 18.59
N GLU A 49 -8.33 6.56 18.20
CA GLU A 49 -7.30 6.98 19.15
C GLU A 49 -7.55 8.43 19.61
N GLN A 50 -7.74 8.62 20.91
CA GLN A 50 -8.02 9.94 21.48
C GLN A 50 -6.80 10.57 22.17
N ASN A 51 -5.77 9.78 22.49
CA ASN A 51 -4.59 10.28 23.17
C ASN A 51 -3.62 10.93 22.19
N PRO A 52 -3.33 12.26 22.30
CA PRO A 52 -2.44 12.95 21.36
C PRO A 52 -1.02 12.38 21.31
N VAL A 53 -0.50 11.84 22.42
CA VAL A 53 0.83 11.23 22.46
C VAL A 53 0.86 9.97 21.61
N ASN A 54 -0.19 9.14 21.70
CA ASN A 54 -0.32 7.93 20.89
C ASN A 54 -0.54 8.29 19.41
N GLN A 55 -1.35 9.30 19.11
CA GLN A 55 -1.56 9.79 17.75
C GLN A 55 -0.24 10.20 17.10
N ASN A 56 0.58 11.00 17.79
CA ASN A 56 1.88 11.42 17.28
C ASN A 56 2.82 10.23 17.06
N LYS A 57 2.80 9.24 17.96
CA LYS A 57 3.58 8.02 17.81
C LYS A 57 3.14 7.21 16.60
N ILE A 58 1.82 6.97 16.44
CA ILE A 58 1.24 6.26 15.29
C ILE A 58 1.68 6.94 13.99
N VAL A 59 1.54 8.25 13.88
CA VAL A 59 1.91 9.02 12.69
C VAL A 59 3.41 8.86 12.39
N LYS A 60 4.26 9.05 13.39
CA LYS A 60 5.71 8.89 13.24
C LYS A 60 6.09 7.49 12.76
N ASP A 61 5.58 6.46 13.42
CA ASP A 61 5.90 5.06 13.12
C ASP A 61 5.35 4.66 11.74
N LEU A 62 4.16 5.18 11.35
CA LEU A 62 3.56 4.93 10.05
C LEU A 62 4.42 5.49 8.91
N TYR A 63 4.82 6.77 8.99
CA TYR A 63 5.63 7.41 7.96
C TYR A 63 7.11 6.99 7.97
N SER A 64 7.59 6.39 9.04
CA SER A 64 8.89 5.71 9.05
C SER A 64 8.80 4.25 8.61
N LEU A 65 7.61 3.77 8.18
CA LEU A 65 7.35 2.38 7.77
C LEU A 65 7.72 1.35 8.85
N SER A 66 7.68 1.77 10.11
CA SER A 66 8.02 0.95 11.29
C SER A 66 6.80 0.60 12.16
N TYR A 67 5.59 1.02 11.75
CA TYR A 67 4.37 0.73 12.49
C TYR A 67 4.09 -0.79 12.49
N PRO A 68 3.92 -1.44 13.66
CA PRO A 68 3.86 -2.89 13.76
C PRO A 68 2.71 -3.56 12.99
N ASP A 69 1.56 -2.89 12.89
CA ASP A 69 0.37 -3.38 12.21
C ASP A 69 0.25 -2.85 10.77
N LEU A 70 1.32 -2.22 10.22
CA LEU A 70 1.46 -1.87 8.81
C LEU A 70 2.35 -2.88 8.11
N HIS A 71 1.85 -3.51 7.07
CA HIS A 71 2.62 -4.41 6.23
C HIS A 71 2.52 -3.99 4.77
N ILE A 72 3.64 -3.98 4.05
CA ILE A 72 3.69 -3.59 2.65
C ILE A 72 4.24 -4.74 1.84
N VAL A 73 3.44 -5.28 0.93
CA VAL A 73 3.86 -6.29 -0.05
C VAL A 73 4.26 -5.58 -1.33
N PHE A 74 5.39 -5.94 -1.89
CA PHE A 74 5.96 -5.33 -3.09
C PHE A 74 6.63 -6.38 -3.97
N PRO A 75 6.82 -6.10 -5.29
CA PRO A 75 7.46 -7.03 -6.19
C PRO A 75 8.93 -7.28 -5.82
N ILE A 76 9.32 -8.53 -5.72
CA ILE A 76 10.70 -8.95 -5.46
C ILE A 76 11.28 -9.70 -6.66
N PRO A 77 12.61 -9.73 -6.83
CA PRO A 77 13.26 -10.49 -7.86
C PRO A 77 13.00 -11.99 -7.71
N ILE A 78 12.78 -12.68 -8.84
CA ILE A 78 12.71 -14.14 -8.83
C ILE A 78 14.10 -14.70 -8.61
N SER A 79 14.34 -15.34 -7.48
CA SER A 79 15.59 -16.01 -7.16
C SER A 79 15.39 -17.52 -7.12
N ASN A 80 16.33 -18.26 -7.72
CA ASN A 80 16.38 -19.71 -7.59
C ASN A 80 16.94 -20.14 -6.21
N ASN A 81 17.49 -19.21 -5.45
CA ASN A 81 17.96 -19.47 -4.09
C ASN A 81 16.77 -19.41 -3.14
N LYS A 82 16.39 -20.55 -2.58
CA LYS A 82 15.40 -20.69 -1.49
C LYS A 82 15.96 -20.14 -0.17
N LYS A 83 16.37 -18.87 -0.12
CA LYS A 83 16.68 -18.20 1.15
C LYS A 83 15.35 -17.93 1.83
N LYS A 84 15.22 -18.40 3.06
CA LYS A 84 13.98 -18.47 3.84
C LYS A 84 13.29 -17.13 4.08
N ASP A 85 13.98 -16.00 3.89
CA ASP A 85 13.45 -14.66 4.20
C ASP A 85 13.80 -13.64 3.10
N LEU A 86 13.58 -14.03 1.84
CA LEU A 86 13.86 -13.16 0.69
C LEU A 86 13.06 -11.85 0.74
N TYR A 87 11.83 -11.92 1.26
CA TYR A 87 10.98 -10.74 1.46
C TYR A 87 11.60 -9.78 2.49
N ASP A 88 11.96 -10.25 3.68
CA ASP A 88 12.53 -9.41 4.74
C ASP A 88 13.90 -8.83 4.34
N TYR A 89 14.69 -9.59 3.59
CA TYR A 89 15.95 -9.10 3.03
C TYR A 89 15.74 -7.89 2.11
N HIS A 90 14.73 -7.93 1.23
CA HIS A 90 14.44 -6.84 0.31
C HIS A 90 13.64 -5.70 0.97
N TYR A 91 12.94 -5.96 2.07
CA TYR A 91 12.11 -4.96 2.74
C TYR A 91 12.94 -3.76 3.20
N LYS A 92 14.12 -3.99 3.75
CA LYS A 92 15.02 -2.91 4.19
C LYS A 92 15.39 -1.99 3.02
N ALA A 93 15.85 -2.55 1.91
CA ALA A 93 16.23 -1.77 0.73
C ALA A 93 15.02 -1.03 0.13
N TRP A 94 13.84 -1.68 0.12
CA TRP A 94 12.61 -1.08 -0.38
C TRP A 94 12.15 0.08 0.51
N SER A 95 12.14 -0.10 1.82
CA SER A 95 11.72 0.95 2.77
C SER A 95 12.69 2.14 2.75
N GLU A 96 14.01 1.91 2.71
CA GLU A 96 15.00 2.97 2.56
C GLU A 96 14.80 3.78 1.26
N MET A 97 14.51 3.09 0.15
CA MET A 97 14.18 3.75 -1.12
C MET A 97 12.90 4.58 -1.01
N ALA A 98 11.85 4.04 -0.41
CA ALA A 98 10.57 4.73 -0.23
C ALA A 98 10.72 5.99 0.63
N LEU A 99 11.42 5.87 1.76
CA LEU A 99 11.71 7.00 2.66
C LEU A 99 12.53 8.09 1.98
N LYS A 100 13.61 7.71 1.28
CA LYS A 100 14.47 8.65 0.56
C LYS A 100 13.74 9.43 -0.54
N ASN A 101 12.68 8.87 -1.09
CA ASN A 101 11.88 9.49 -2.16
C ASN A 101 10.52 10.03 -1.66
N ASN A 102 10.36 10.29 -0.36
CA ASN A 102 9.13 10.80 0.24
C ASN A 102 7.90 9.96 -0.19
N MET A 103 8.01 8.64 -0.13
CA MET A 103 6.99 7.67 -0.56
C MET A 103 6.62 7.72 -2.05
N LYS A 104 7.26 8.54 -2.86
CA LYS A 104 7.11 8.58 -4.33
C LYS A 104 7.97 7.51 -4.96
N VAL A 105 7.41 6.31 -5.08
CA VAL A 105 8.11 5.11 -5.55
C VAL A 105 7.68 4.72 -6.95
N SER A 106 8.62 4.22 -7.75
CA SER A 106 8.35 3.68 -9.08
C SER A 106 9.07 2.36 -9.30
N LEU A 107 8.55 1.55 -10.22
CA LEU A 107 9.17 0.27 -10.57
C LEU A 107 10.59 0.45 -11.11
N SER A 108 10.85 1.52 -11.87
CA SER A 108 12.19 1.82 -12.39
C SER A 108 13.19 2.07 -11.27
N LYS A 109 12.85 2.95 -10.31
CA LYS A 109 13.71 3.20 -9.14
C LYS A 109 13.93 1.95 -8.30
N TRP A 110 12.89 1.12 -8.14
CA TRP A 110 13.03 -0.13 -7.42
C TRP A 110 13.98 -1.10 -8.11
N LYS A 111 13.86 -1.27 -9.44
CA LYS A 111 14.77 -2.10 -10.23
C LYS A 111 16.23 -1.63 -10.14
N GLU A 112 16.47 -0.32 -10.17
CA GLU A 112 17.78 0.27 -9.98
C GLU A 112 18.35 -0.04 -8.59
N THR A 113 17.53 0.12 -7.54
CA THR A 113 17.93 -0.12 -6.15
C THR A 113 18.39 -1.55 -5.91
N ILE A 114 17.70 -2.53 -6.51
CA ILE A 114 18.04 -3.95 -6.33
C ILE A 114 19.10 -4.46 -7.30
N SER A 115 19.57 -3.65 -8.26
CA SER A 115 20.59 -3.99 -9.26
C SER A 115 20.34 -5.33 -9.96
N TYR A 116 19.09 -5.65 -10.26
CA TYR A 116 18.66 -7.00 -10.61
C TYR A 116 18.44 -7.21 -12.11
N GLY A 117 19.49 -7.06 -12.93
CA GLY A 117 19.49 -7.48 -14.34
C GLY A 117 18.18 -7.27 -15.11
N ASN A 118 17.92 -8.09 -16.12
CA ASN A 118 16.73 -7.99 -17.00
C ASN A 118 15.48 -8.72 -16.48
N LYS A 119 15.51 -9.35 -15.29
CA LYS A 119 14.35 -10.06 -14.76
C LYS A 119 13.31 -9.09 -14.21
N GLN A 120 12.04 -9.38 -14.46
CA GLN A 120 10.94 -8.59 -13.91
C GLN A 120 10.68 -9.02 -12.46
N PRO A 121 10.63 -8.09 -11.50
CA PRO A 121 10.21 -8.42 -10.15
C PRO A 121 8.71 -8.73 -10.12
N ILE A 122 8.33 -9.69 -9.29
CA ILE A 122 6.93 -10.13 -9.12
C ILE A 122 6.58 -10.23 -7.63
N ILE A 123 5.32 -10.13 -7.31
CA ILE A 123 4.79 -10.54 -6.01
C ILE A 123 4.46 -12.03 -6.11
N ASN A 124 5.27 -12.85 -5.48
CA ASN A 124 5.07 -14.31 -5.44
C ASN A 124 4.32 -14.74 -4.17
N ILE A 125 3.92 -16.01 -4.14
CA ILE A 125 3.18 -16.59 -3.00
C ILE A 125 3.97 -16.50 -1.69
N ASP A 126 5.29 -16.57 -1.71
CA ASP A 126 6.11 -16.52 -0.49
C ASP A 126 6.11 -15.13 0.12
N SER A 127 6.08 -14.06 -0.70
CA SER A 127 5.91 -12.68 -0.23
C SER A 127 4.59 -12.51 0.51
N VAL A 128 3.49 -12.99 -0.08
CA VAL A 128 2.16 -12.91 0.54
C VAL A 128 2.10 -13.76 1.82
N ARG A 129 2.63 -14.98 1.77
CA ARG A 129 2.69 -15.90 2.92
C ARG A 129 3.49 -15.32 4.09
N SER A 130 4.61 -14.64 3.80
CA SER A 130 5.44 -13.99 4.82
C SER A 130 4.64 -12.96 5.61
N VAL A 131 3.87 -12.12 4.91
CA VAL A 131 3.02 -11.11 5.55
C VAL A 131 1.86 -11.75 6.31
N ILE A 132 1.14 -12.72 5.73
CA ILE A 132 0.04 -13.42 6.41
C ILE A 132 0.52 -14.09 7.71
N LYS A 133 1.72 -14.69 7.70
CA LYS A 133 2.30 -15.27 8.93
C LYS A 133 2.55 -14.22 9.99
N LYS A 134 3.00 -13.03 9.63
CA LYS A 134 3.19 -11.93 10.59
C LYS A 134 1.87 -11.50 11.20
N LEU A 135 0.79 -11.46 10.41
CA LEU A 135 -0.55 -11.17 10.93
C LEU A 135 -1.03 -12.19 11.98
N ALA A 136 -0.64 -13.45 11.85
CA ALA A 136 -1.05 -14.50 12.78
C ALA A 136 -0.31 -14.44 14.14
N VAL A 137 0.87 -13.81 14.19
CA VAL A 137 1.77 -13.84 15.36
C VAL A 137 1.76 -12.51 16.11
N SER A 138 1.55 -11.39 15.46
CA SER A 138 1.62 -10.08 16.08
C SER A 138 0.38 -9.76 16.93
N SER A 139 0.62 -9.34 18.18
CA SER A 139 -0.40 -8.72 19.00
C SER A 139 -0.80 -7.38 18.40
N PHE A 140 -2.08 -7.05 18.40
CA PHE A 140 -2.59 -5.77 17.96
C PHE A 140 -2.01 -4.62 18.79
N HIS A 141 -1.36 -3.66 18.12
CA HIS A 141 -1.01 -2.38 18.71
C HIS A 141 -2.11 -1.34 18.46
N SER A 142 -2.99 -1.60 17.49
CA SER A 142 -4.17 -0.80 17.17
C SER A 142 -5.38 -1.69 16.89
N ASN A 143 -6.56 -1.05 16.73
CA ASN A 143 -7.77 -1.78 16.33
C ASN A 143 -7.74 -2.27 14.87
N TYR A 144 -6.79 -1.80 14.04
CA TYR A 144 -6.73 -2.13 12.63
C TYR A 144 -5.33 -2.60 12.21
N ARG A 145 -5.29 -3.60 11.32
CA ARG A 145 -4.10 -4.02 10.58
C ARG A 145 -4.23 -3.57 9.14
N ILE A 146 -3.20 -2.95 8.62
CA ILE A 146 -3.18 -2.41 7.26
C ILE A 146 -2.17 -3.18 6.43
N ILE A 147 -2.62 -3.76 5.31
CA ILE A 147 -1.76 -4.44 4.37
C ILE A 147 -1.84 -3.72 3.03
N ILE A 148 -0.75 -3.13 2.60
CA ILE A 148 -0.65 -2.42 1.32
C ILE A 148 0.07 -3.33 0.33
N PHE A 149 -0.56 -3.60 -0.81
CA PHE A 149 0.06 -4.28 -1.94
C PHE A 149 0.49 -3.23 -2.97
N TRP A 150 1.75 -2.84 -2.94
CA TRP A 150 2.30 -1.94 -3.94
C TRP A 150 2.52 -2.69 -5.25
N MET A 151 1.95 -2.19 -6.34
CA MET A 151 1.94 -2.85 -7.65
C MET A 151 1.28 -4.24 -7.62
N ALA A 152 0.05 -4.29 -7.15
CA ALA A 152 -0.74 -5.53 -7.05
C ALA A 152 -0.89 -6.26 -8.39
N ASP A 153 -0.81 -5.55 -9.53
CA ASP A 153 -0.77 -6.11 -10.88
C ASP A 153 0.47 -6.96 -11.19
N LYS A 154 1.47 -6.97 -10.30
CA LYS A 154 2.65 -7.84 -10.40
C LYS A 154 2.53 -9.14 -9.60
N MET A 155 1.36 -9.41 -9.01
CA MET A 155 1.12 -10.72 -8.39
C MET A 155 1.08 -11.83 -9.44
N ASN A 156 1.75 -12.95 -9.14
CA ASN A 156 1.53 -14.16 -9.91
C ASN A 156 0.20 -14.82 -9.49
N GLU A 157 -0.26 -15.81 -10.25
CA GLU A 157 -1.54 -16.47 -10.02
C GLU A 157 -1.65 -17.10 -8.62
N GLU A 158 -0.58 -17.74 -8.15
CA GLU A 158 -0.54 -18.38 -6.83
C GLU A 158 -0.66 -17.35 -5.69
N ALA A 159 0.02 -16.21 -5.81
CA ALA A 159 -0.07 -15.09 -4.86
C ALA A 159 -1.48 -14.49 -4.86
N SER A 160 -2.05 -14.29 -6.04
CA SER A 160 -3.41 -13.77 -6.21
C SER A 160 -4.47 -14.69 -5.58
N ASN A 161 -4.36 -16.00 -5.78
CA ASN A 161 -5.26 -17.00 -5.19
C ASN A 161 -5.11 -17.08 -3.67
N MET A 162 -3.89 -16.92 -3.13
CA MET A 162 -3.67 -16.83 -1.69
C MET A 162 -4.29 -15.56 -1.09
N LEU A 163 -4.10 -14.42 -1.75
CA LEU A 163 -4.72 -13.16 -1.32
C LEU A 163 -6.24 -13.26 -1.35
N LEU A 164 -6.82 -13.84 -2.41
CA LEU A 164 -8.27 -14.01 -2.53
C LEU A 164 -8.86 -14.73 -1.32
N LYS A 165 -8.26 -15.86 -0.90
CA LYS A 165 -8.69 -16.58 0.31
C LYS A 165 -8.61 -15.71 1.56
N THR A 166 -7.59 -14.87 1.66
CA THR A 166 -7.40 -14.00 2.82
C THR A 166 -8.38 -12.83 2.84
N ILE A 167 -8.80 -12.33 1.66
CA ILE A 167 -9.85 -11.29 1.55
C ILE A 167 -11.23 -11.87 1.88
N GLU A 168 -11.49 -13.13 1.53
CA GLU A 168 -12.76 -13.82 1.84
C GLU A 168 -12.93 -14.07 3.34
N GLU A 169 -11.82 -14.38 4.03
CA GLU A 169 -11.80 -14.64 5.47
C GLU A 169 -10.77 -13.70 6.14
N PRO A 170 -11.00 -12.38 6.12
CA PRO A 170 -10.07 -11.44 6.73
C PRO A 170 -10.07 -11.66 8.23
N GLY A 171 -8.91 -11.63 8.83
CA GLY A 171 -8.79 -11.54 10.27
C GLY A 171 -9.50 -10.28 10.80
N HIS A 172 -9.82 -10.26 12.07
CA HIS A 172 -10.52 -9.14 12.71
C HIS A 172 -9.83 -7.80 12.38
N GLU A 173 -10.61 -6.82 11.92
CA GLU A 173 -10.17 -5.45 11.63
C GLU A 173 -8.93 -5.36 10.70
N THR A 174 -8.90 -6.21 9.69
CA THR A 174 -7.83 -6.21 8.69
C THR A 174 -8.28 -5.51 7.41
N VAL A 175 -7.48 -4.55 6.93
CA VAL A 175 -7.74 -3.77 5.72
C VAL A 175 -6.64 -4.02 4.70
N PHE A 176 -7.03 -4.52 3.52
CA PHE A 176 -6.15 -4.71 2.37
C PHE A 176 -6.29 -3.52 1.41
N ILE A 177 -5.19 -2.91 1.01
CA ILE A 177 -5.14 -1.83 0.04
C ILE A 177 -4.26 -2.28 -1.12
N LEU A 178 -4.87 -2.48 -2.29
CA LEU A 178 -4.20 -2.92 -3.50
C LEU A 178 -3.96 -1.70 -4.41
N LEU A 179 -2.70 -1.38 -4.66
CA LEU A 179 -2.30 -0.28 -5.53
C LEU A 179 -1.98 -0.85 -6.91
N THR A 180 -2.62 -0.34 -7.96
CA THR A 180 -2.43 -0.81 -9.34
C THR A 180 -2.58 0.31 -10.36
N GLU A 181 -1.80 0.25 -11.43
CA GLU A 181 -1.96 1.13 -12.61
C GLU A 181 -2.98 0.58 -13.61
N ASP A 182 -3.35 -0.69 -13.50
CA ASP A 182 -4.28 -1.34 -14.43
C ASP A 182 -5.06 -2.46 -13.74
N ILE A 183 -6.28 -2.15 -13.35
CA ILE A 183 -7.18 -3.08 -12.66
C ILE A 183 -7.47 -4.35 -13.47
N ARG A 184 -7.37 -4.29 -14.80
CA ARG A 184 -7.62 -5.43 -15.72
C ARG A 184 -6.57 -6.53 -15.59
N LYS A 185 -5.41 -6.23 -14.98
CA LYS A 185 -4.35 -7.21 -14.69
C LYS A 185 -4.57 -7.96 -13.38
N LEU A 186 -5.51 -7.52 -12.55
CA LEU A 186 -5.92 -8.23 -11.36
C LEU A 186 -6.93 -9.33 -11.72
N LEU A 187 -6.99 -10.38 -10.92
CA LEU A 187 -8.02 -11.41 -11.09
C LEU A 187 -9.41 -10.79 -10.91
N PRO A 188 -10.37 -11.06 -11.82
CA PRO A 188 -11.75 -10.56 -11.68
C PRO A 188 -12.39 -10.93 -10.35
N THR A 189 -12.01 -12.08 -9.78
CA THR A 189 -12.46 -12.55 -8.47
C THR A 189 -11.96 -11.68 -7.32
N ILE A 190 -10.77 -11.09 -7.41
CA ILE A 190 -10.28 -10.10 -6.45
C ILE A 190 -11.03 -8.78 -6.63
N VAL A 191 -11.15 -8.32 -7.87
CA VAL A 191 -11.81 -7.04 -8.18
C VAL A 191 -13.26 -7.04 -7.67
N SER A 192 -13.99 -8.15 -7.84
CA SER A 192 -15.38 -8.25 -7.38
C SER A 192 -15.58 -8.20 -5.85
N ARG A 193 -14.51 -8.36 -5.07
CA ARG A 193 -14.51 -8.35 -3.60
C ARG A 193 -13.92 -7.08 -3.00
N CYS A 194 -13.40 -6.20 -3.83
CA CYS A 194 -12.76 -4.96 -3.40
C CYS A 194 -13.62 -3.75 -3.74
N GLN A 195 -13.62 -2.75 -2.90
CA GLN A 195 -14.10 -1.42 -3.29
C GLN A 195 -13.03 -0.74 -4.15
N VAL A 196 -13.41 -0.35 -5.38
CA VAL A 196 -12.49 0.31 -6.31
C VAL A 196 -12.57 1.82 -6.12
N ILE A 197 -11.42 2.45 -5.96
CA ILE A 197 -11.25 3.91 -5.87
C ILE A 197 -10.30 4.33 -6.99
N GLY A 198 -10.80 5.11 -7.94
CA GLY A 198 -9.99 5.69 -9.00
C GLY A 198 -9.18 6.87 -8.47
N VAL A 199 -7.86 6.78 -8.54
CA VAL A 199 -6.90 7.79 -8.08
C VAL A 199 -6.26 8.43 -9.29
N GLY A 200 -6.72 9.62 -9.66
CA GLY A 200 -6.28 10.32 -10.87
C GLY A 200 -7.34 10.31 -11.96
N GLY A 201 -7.25 11.28 -12.86
CA GLY A 201 -8.20 11.39 -13.97
C GLY A 201 -8.11 10.21 -14.91
N ILE A 202 -9.11 9.35 -14.93
CA ILE A 202 -9.26 8.21 -15.86
C ILE A 202 -9.47 8.71 -17.31
N ASN A 203 -8.71 9.72 -17.70
CA ASN A 203 -8.64 10.18 -19.08
C ASN A 203 -7.21 10.08 -19.58
N LYS A 204 -6.87 8.98 -20.23
CA LYS A 204 -5.64 8.74 -21.01
C LYS A 204 -5.37 9.77 -22.13
N LYS A 205 -5.89 11.01 -22.03
CA LYS A 205 -5.76 12.07 -23.06
C LYS A 205 -5.27 13.42 -22.56
N ARG A 206 -4.71 13.53 -21.37
CA ARG A 206 -4.03 14.78 -20.97
C ARG A 206 -2.70 14.48 -20.28
N THR A 207 -1.67 14.27 -21.08
CA THR A 207 -0.29 14.62 -20.74
C THR A 207 -0.23 16.16 -20.61
N GLY A 208 -0.49 16.63 -19.40
CA GLY A 208 -0.30 18.02 -19.02
C GLY A 208 0.13 18.00 -17.56
N ALA A 209 1.34 18.47 -17.33
CA ALA A 209 1.94 18.61 -16.02
C ALA A 209 0.93 19.17 -15.01
N LEU A 210 0.47 18.36 -14.07
CA LEU A 210 -0.21 18.82 -12.88
C LEU A 210 0.85 19.05 -11.81
N GLU A 211 0.87 20.27 -11.33
CA GLU A 211 1.86 20.81 -10.42
C GLU A 211 1.90 20.06 -9.10
N ASN A 212 3.09 19.59 -8.76
CA ASN A 212 3.47 18.88 -7.53
C ASN A 212 3.26 19.69 -6.23
N ASN A 213 2.73 20.92 -6.30
CA ASN A 213 2.82 21.89 -5.21
C ASN A 213 1.79 21.71 -4.09
N GLU A 214 0.64 21.08 -4.32
CA GLU A 214 -0.39 20.95 -3.27
C GLU A 214 -0.08 19.82 -2.27
N PHE A 215 0.56 18.74 -2.73
CA PHE A 215 0.96 17.64 -1.85
C PHE A 215 2.21 17.99 -1.03
N GLU A 216 3.17 18.71 -1.61
CA GLU A 216 4.36 19.15 -0.87
C GLU A 216 4.02 20.15 0.25
N ALA A 217 3.00 20.97 0.07
CA ALA A 217 2.51 21.89 1.12
C ALA A 217 1.89 21.13 2.29
N LEU A 218 1.07 20.11 2.04
CA LEU A 218 0.48 19.25 3.08
C LEU A 218 1.54 18.44 3.85
N PHE A 219 2.59 17.99 3.16
CA PHE A 219 3.66 17.22 3.76
C PHE A 219 4.63 18.07 4.58
N SER A 220 4.89 19.33 4.14
CA SER A 220 5.77 20.25 4.86
C SER A 220 5.15 20.78 6.16
N ASP A 221 3.83 20.90 6.23
CA ASP A 221 3.11 21.30 7.44
C ASP A 221 3.00 20.20 8.49
N LEU A 222 3.11 18.93 8.09
CA LEU A 222 3.07 17.76 8.98
C LEU A 222 4.44 17.42 9.61
N MET A 223 5.53 17.94 9.04
CA MET A 223 6.91 17.71 9.49
C MET A 223 7.48 18.87 10.31
N ARG A 224 6.68 19.90 10.60
CA ARG A 224 6.99 20.98 11.55
C ARG A 224 6.28 20.76 12.86
#